data_49e8e47fc3bcd44f098100a84758e906
#
_entry.id   49e8e47fc3bcd44f098100a84758e906
#
_cell.length_a   1.000
_cell.length_b   1.000
_cell.length_c   1.000
_cell.angle_alpha   90.00
_cell.angle_beta   90.00
_cell.angle_gamma   90.00
#
_symmetry.space_group_name_H-M   'P 1'
#
loop_
_entity.id
_entity.type
_entity.pdbx_description
1 polymer ?
#
loop_
_entity_poly.entity_id
_entity_poly.type
_entity_poly.pdbx_seq_one_letter_code
_entity_poly.pdbx_strand_id
1 'polypeptide(L)'
;MTLVRMTTPSRELFDDAYHSGTPPWVIGEPQPVIVELEKTGGIRGPVLDVGCGLGEHTILLTALGYDVLGVDYAPKAVERARANAVAKGVDARFEVADAMDLPVEPGYATVVDSALFHVFGRDAERASYAASLHRAMRPDGVLHLLALSDAGRGFGPSVSAEVIRAAFADGWVVEALDTATYRGIVGPAHAESLGLAMGTVVDEPAWLARIRRR
;
A
#
# COMPACT_ATOMS: atom_id res chain seq x y z
N MET A 1 14.22 13.91 -24.05
CA MET A 1 14.12 13.45 -22.66
C MET A 1 13.50 12.06 -22.68
N THR A 2 14.34 11.03 -22.58
CA THR A 2 13.90 9.62 -22.70
C THR A 2 13.19 9.27 -21.39
N LEU A 3 11.88 9.05 -21.45
CA LEU A 3 11.11 8.48 -20.33
C LEU A 3 11.73 7.09 -20.04
N VAL A 4 12.48 7.00 -18.96
CA VAL A 4 12.86 5.70 -18.41
C VAL A 4 11.54 5.02 -18.00
N ARG A 5 11.08 4.07 -18.81
CA ARG A 5 9.93 3.22 -18.44
C ARG A 5 10.36 2.40 -17.23
N MET A 6 9.90 2.79 -16.07
CA MET A 6 10.05 1.98 -14.87
C MET A 6 9.28 0.68 -15.09
N THR A 7 9.98 -0.43 -15.03
CA THR A 7 9.34 -1.76 -15.02
C THR A 7 8.86 -2.04 -13.61
N THR A 8 7.67 -2.59 -13.48
CA THR A 8 7.15 -3.05 -12.17
C THR A 8 8.13 -4.09 -11.60
N PRO A 9 8.55 -3.94 -10.34
CA PRO A 9 9.45 -4.90 -9.71
C PRO A 9 8.85 -6.31 -9.69
N SER A 10 9.69 -7.32 -9.87
CA SER A 10 9.26 -8.72 -9.84
C SER A 10 8.96 -9.19 -8.42
N ARG A 11 8.23 -10.31 -8.31
CA ARG A 11 7.96 -10.96 -7.02
C ARG A 11 9.24 -11.32 -6.26
N GLU A 12 10.23 -11.84 -6.99
CA GLU A 12 11.51 -12.25 -6.42
C GLU A 12 12.23 -11.04 -5.80
N LEU A 13 12.16 -9.88 -6.44
CA LEU A 13 12.79 -8.66 -5.91
C LEU A 13 12.17 -8.25 -4.56
N PHE A 14 10.85 -8.31 -4.44
CA PHE A 14 10.19 -8.03 -3.17
C PHE A 14 10.51 -9.10 -2.12
N ASP A 15 10.47 -10.39 -2.49
CA ASP A 15 10.77 -11.48 -1.56
C ASP A 15 12.21 -11.39 -1.04
N ASP A 16 13.18 -11.11 -1.92
CA ASP A 16 14.57 -10.87 -1.57
C ASP A 16 14.76 -9.65 -0.65
N ALA A 17 14.02 -8.57 -0.87
CA ALA A 17 14.07 -7.40 -0.02
C ALA A 17 13.62 -7.72 1.42
N TYR A 18 12.60 -8.55 1.58
CA TYR A 18 12.16 -9.02 2.89
C TYR A 18 13.05 -10.13 3.46
N HIS A 19 13.77 -10.88 2.63
CA HIS A 19 14.70 -11.91 3.07
C HIS A 19 16.03 -11.31 3.58
N SER A 20 16.56 -10.32 2.86
CA SER A 20 17.89 -9.75 3.13
C SER A 20 17.91 -8.70 4.24
N GLY A 21 16.76 -8.23 4.72
CA GLY A 21 16.72 -7.19 5.75
C GLY A 21 15.35 -6.58 6.00
N THR A 22 15.38 -5.30 6.38
CA THR A 22 14.17 -4.49 6.53
C THR A 22 14.16 -3.43 5.44
N PRO A 23 13.22 -3.53 4.49
CA PRO A 23 13.12 -2.56 3.41
C PRO A 23 12.82 -1.14 3.93
N PRO A 24 13.21 -0.07 3.19
CA PRO A 24 13.06 1.32 3.65
C PRO A 24 11.61 1.77 3.86
N TRP A 25 10.64 1.05 3.30
CA TRP A 25 9.21 1.30 3.53
C TRP A 25 8.66 0.65 4.80
N VAL A 26 9.45 -0.18 5.49
CA VAL A 26 9.07 -0.81 6.76
C VAL A 26 9.57 0.05 7.90
N ILE A 27 8.66 0.74 8.56
CA ILE A 27 8.94 1.63 9.70
C ILE A 27 8.65 1.00 11.06
N GLY A 28 8.13 -0.25 11.09
CA GLY A 28 7.80 -1.00 12.30
C GLY A 28 6.51 -0.57 13.00
N GLU A 29 5.82 0.40 12.43
CA GLU A 29 4.54 0.94 12.90
C GLU A 29 3.61 1.25 11.72
N PRO A 30 2.29 1.34 11.92
CA PRO A 30 1.37 1.77 10.87
C PRO A 30 1.68 3.19 10.40
N GLN A 31 1.43 3.46 9.13
CA GLN A 31 1.57 4.82 8.58
C GLN A 31 0.65 5.78 9.33
N PRO A 32 1.14 6.95 9.77
CA PRO A 32 0.35 7.93 10.54
C PRO A 32 -0.96 8.32 9.86
N VAL A 33 -0.94 8.42 8.52
CA VAL A 33 -2.13 8.74 7.72
C VAL A 33 -3.20 7.65 7.85
N ILE A 34 -2.84 6.38 7.89
CA ILE A 34 -3.80 5.27 8.05
C ILE A 34 -4.38 5.24 9.48
N VAL A 35 -3.54 5.53 10.47
CA VAL A 35 -4.01 5.69 11.87
C VAL A 35 -5.03 6.82 11.98
N GLU A 36 -4.80 7.94 11.29
CA GLU A 36 -5.72 9.08 11.32
C GLU A 36 -7.03 8.78 10.56
N LEU A 37 -6.96 8.06 9.44
CA LEU A 37 -8.15 7.59 8.73
C LEU A 37 -9.05 6.72 9.61
N GLU A 38 -8.46 5.84 10.41
CA GLU A 38 -9.21 5.00 11.36
C GLU A 38 -9.89 5.87 12.43
N LYS A 39 -9.15 6.76 13.12
CA LYS A 39 -9.64 7.64 14.16
C LYS A 39 -10.79 8.54 13.70
N THR A 40 -10.76 8.97 12.44
CA THR A 40 -11.79 9.83 11.85
C THR A 40 -12.97 9.06 11.26
N GLY A 41 -13.02 7.72 11.43
CA GLY A 41 -14.11 6.87 10.96
C GLY A 41 -14.08 6.61 9.44
N GLY A 42 -12.91 6.76 8.82
CA GLY A 42 -12.72 6.48 7.40
C GLY A 42 -12.71 4.99 7.06
N ILE A 43 -12.48 4.12 8.05
CA ILE A 43 -12.39 2.67 7.88
C ILE A 43 -13.71 2.00 8.27
N ARG A 44 -14.16 1.05 7.44
CA ARG A 44 -15.35 0.22 7.69
C ARG A 44 -15.05 -1.21 7.26
N GLY A 45 -15.41 -2.19 8.09
CA GLY A 45 -15.21 -3.62 7.77
C GLY A 45 -16.27 -4.20 6.83
N PRO A 46 -15.98 -5.31 6.14
CA PRO A 46 -14.67 -5.97 6.10
C PRO A 46 -13.60 -5.16 5.35
N VAL A 47 -12.34 -5.32 5.75
CA VAL A 47 -11.19 -4.54 5.25
C VAL A 47 -10.22 -5.47 4.52
N LEU A 48 -9.69 -5.02 3.39
CA LEU A 48 -8.52 -5.60 2.72
C LEU A 48 -7.33 -4.64 2.85
N ASP A 49 -6.21 -5.12 3.38
CA ASP A 49 -4.92 -4.43 3.37
C ASP A 49 -4.09 -5.04 2.24
N VAL A 50 -4.03 -4.36 1.10
CA VAL A 50 -3.41 -4.87 -0.12
C VAL A 50 -1.96 -4.41 -0.24
N GLY A 51 -1.03 -5.35 -0.40
CA GLY A 51 0.40 -5.10 -0.27
C GLY A 51 0.77 -4.89 1.20
N CYS A 52 0.26 -5.73 2.09
CA CYS A 52 0.33 -5.54 3.54
C CYS A 52 1.75 -5.58 4.13
N GLY A 53 2.75 -6.01 3.37
CA GLY A 53 4.14 -6.09 3.82
C GLY A 53 4.29 -6.90 5.11
N LEU A 54 4.80 -6.27 6.16
CA LEU A 54 4.99 -6.90 7.48
C LEU A 54 3.74 -6.81 8.39
N GLY A 55 2.61 -6.35 7.85
CA GLY A 55 1.30 -6.43 8.47
C GLY A 55 0.95 -5.33 9.46
N GLU A 56 1.66 -4.22 9.48
CA GLU A 56 1.48 -3.15 10.48
C GLU A 56 0.04 -2.63 10.51
N HIS A 57 -0.57 -2.35 9.34
CA HIS A 57 -1.96 -1.87 9.25
C HIS A 57 -2.96 -2.98 9.56
N THR A 58 -2.76 -4.17 8.98
CA THR A 58 -3.61 -5.35 9.26
C THR A 58 -3.67 -5.65 10.76
N ILE A 59 -2.52 -5.67 11.44
CA ILE A 59 -2.44 -5.95 12.88
C ILE A 59 -3.14 -4.85 13.69
N LEU A 60 -2.89 -3.57 13.36
CA LEU A 60 -3.57 -2.45 14.02
C LEU A 60 -5.09 -2.56 13.90
N LEU A 61 -5.60 -2.70 12.68
CA LEU A 61 -7.04 -2.70 12.43
C LEU A 61 -7.70 -3.95 13.04
N THR A 62 -7.04 -5.11 13.00
CA THR A 62 -7.53 -6.32 13.67
C THR A 62 -7.61 -6.12 15.19
N ALA A 63 -6.59 -5.51 15.80
CA ALA A 63 -6.58 -5.23 17.23
C ALA A 63 -7.70 -4.24 17.65
N LEU A 64 -8.13 -3.37 16.74
CA LEU A 64 -9.26 -2.45 16.92
C LEU A 64 -10.63 -3.09 16.65
N GLY A 65 -10.66 -4.39 16.31
CA GLY A 65 -11.89 -5.16 16.13
C GLY A 65 -12.46 -5.17 14.72
N TYR A 66 -11.73 -4.70 13.72
CA TYR A 66 -12.15 -4.84 12.33
C TYR A 66 -11.92 -6.28 11.83
N ASP A 67 -12.78 -6.73 10.93
CA ASP A 67 -12.57 -7.94 10.13
C ASP A 67 -11.62 -7.60 8.97
N VAL A 68 -10.36 -8.03 9.08
CA VAL A 68 -9.28 -7.64 8.16
C VAL A 68 -8.60 -8.85 7.54
N LEU A 69 -8.31 -8.77 6.25
CA LEU A 69 -7.38 -9.64 5.56
C LEU A 69 -6.21 -8.80 5.02
N GLY A 70 -4.98 -9.14 5.41
CA GLY A 70 -3.77 -8.62 4.78
C GLY A 70 -3.30 -9.55 3.67
N VAL A 71 -3.02 -9.00 2.50
CA VAL A 71 -2.46 -9.78 1.38
C VAL A 71 -1.18 -9.15 0.87
N ASP A 72 -0.21 -9.99 0.52
CA ASP A 72 1.03 -9.56 -0.12
C ASP A 72 1.46 -10.57 -1.18
N TYR A 73 2.14 -10.09 -2.20
CA TYR A 73 2.66 -10.93 -3.29
C TYR A 73 3.87 -11.76 -2.86
N ALA A 74 4.66 -11.27 -1.90
CA ALA A 74 5.87 -11.90 -1.40
C ALA A 74 5.55 -12.88 -0.26
N PRO A 75 5.81 -14.20 -0.38
CA PRO A 75 5.60 -15.17 0.69
C PRO A 75 6.37 -14.82 1.96
N LYS A 76 7.57 -14.25 1.83
CA LYS A 76 8.41 -13.86 2.96
C LYS A 76 7.81 -12.69 3.76
N ALA A 77 7.17 -11.75 3.10
CA ALA A 77 6.41 -10.68 3.77
C ALA A 77 5.29 -11.29 4.64
N VAL A 78 4.48 -12.17 4.06
CA VAL A 78 3.36 -12.83 4.75
C VAL A 78 3.83 -13.69 5.94
N GLU A 79 4.93 -14.44 5.79
CA GLU A 79 5.54 -15.20 6.89
C GLU A 79 5.91 -14.27 8.06
N ARG A 80 6.58 -13.15 7.76
CA ARG A 80 7.00 -12.18 8.77
C ARG A 80 5.81 -11.43 9.38
N ALA A 81 4.79 -11.11 8.59
CA ALA A 81 3.55 -10.49 9.07
C ALA A 81 2.85 -11.36 10.11
N ARG A 82 2.74 -12.68 9.84
CA ARG A 82 2.19 -13.66 10.80
C ARG A 82 3.02 -13.71 12.09
N ALA A 83 4.34 -13.74 11.98
CA ALA A 83 5.22 -13.70 13.15
C ALA A 83 5.06 -12.42 13.97
N ASN A 84 4.92 -11.27 13.31
CA ASN A 84 4.68 -9.99 13.97
C ASN A 84 3.32 -9.95 14.68
N ALA A 85 2.27 -10.52 14.09
CA ALA A 85 0.95 -10.61 14.71
C ALA A 85 1.01 -11.46 15.99
N VAL A 86 1.66 -12.63 15.93
CA VAL A 86 1.88 -13.51 17.09
C VAL A 86 2.65 -12.76 18.19
N ALA A 87 3.73 -12.07 17.84
CA ALA A 87 4.55 -11.31 18.78
C ALA A 87 3.76 -10.18 19.48
N LYS A 88 2.75 -9.62 18.79
CA LYS A 88 1.84 -8.58 19.32
C LYS A 88 0.58 -9.17 19.98
N GLY A 89 0.40 -10.49 20.00
CA GLY A 89 -0.78 -11.15 20.56
C GLY A 89 -2.07 -10.88 19.80
N VAL A 90 -1.99 -10.62 18.49
CA VAL A 90 -3.14 -10.29 17.64
C VAL A 90 -3.40 -11.46 16.69
N ASP A 91 -4.64 -11.95 16.64
CA ASP A 91 -5.08 -13.00 15.70
C ASP A 91 -5.45 -12.39 14.34
N ALA A 92 -4.44 -11.92 13.62
CA ALA A 92 -4.59 -11.29 12.31
C ALA A 92 -4.42 -12.30 11.17
N ARG A 93 -5.20 -12.12 10.10
CA ARG A 93 -5.21 -13.01 8.93
C ARG A 93 -4.37 -12.45 7.79
N PHE A 94 -3.54 -13.32 7.21
CA PHE A 94 -2.66 -12.98 6.10
C PHE A 94 -2.64 -14.07 5.05
N GLU A 95 -2.65 -13.68 3.78
CA GLU A 95 -2.57 -14.57 2.62
C GLU A 95 -1.55 -14.09 1.59
N VAL A 96 -0.94 -15.04 0.88
CA VAL A 96 -0.13 -14.72 -0.31
C VAL A 96 -1.08 -14.59 -1.49
N ALA A 97 -1.16 -13.40 -2.06
CA ALA A 97 -2.05 -13.14 -3.20
C ALA A 97 -1.44 -12.12 -4.17
N ASP A 98 -1.83 -12.23 -5.44
CA ASP A 98 -1.54 -11.23 -6.45
C ASP A 98 -2.62 -10.14 -6.41
N ALA A 99 -2.22 -8.90 -6.18
CA ALA A 99 -3.14 -7.76 -6.18
C ALA A 99 -3.87 -7.56 -7.52
N MET A 100 -3.34 -8.09 -8.61
CA MET A 100 -3.98 -8.06 -9.93
C MET A 100 -5.04 -9.15 -10.12
N ASP A 101 -5.12 -10.14 -9.22
CA ASP A 101 -6.08 -11.25 -9.26
C ASP A 101 -6.61 -11.58 -7.85
N LEU A 102 -7.21 -10.59 -7.21
CA LEU A 102 -7.80 -10.74 -5.88
C LEU A 102 -9.08 -11.58 -5.92
N PRO A 103 -9.37 -12.36 -4.86
CA PRO A 103 -10.61 -13.09 -4.74
C PRO A 103 -11.82 -12.15 -4.68
N VAL A 104 -12.93 -12.55 -5.30
CA VAL A 104 -14.15 -11.73 -5.42
C VAL A 104 -14.93 -11.62 -4.11
N GLU A 105 -14.76 -12.58 -3.19
CA GLU A 105 -15.42 -12.60 -1.89
C GLU A 105 -14.40 -12.47 -0.75
N PRO A 106 -14.78 -11.81 0.36
CA PRO A 106 -16.13 -11.50 0.85
C PRO A 106 -16.74 -10.14 0.46
N GLY A 107 -16.20 -9.40 -0.49
CA GLY A 107 -16.71 -8.08 -0.85
C GLY A 107 -16.34 -7.01 0.18
N TYR A 108 -15.13 -6.46 0.06
CA TYR A 108 -14.58 -5.52 1.03
C TYR A 108 -15.29 -4.16 1.01
N ALA A 109 -15.57 -3.64 2.22
CA ALA A 109 -16.12 -2.29 2.40
C ALA A 109 -15.04 -1.22 2.32
N THR A 110 -13.84 -1.57 2.77
CA THR A 110 -12.67 -0.72 2.71
C THR A 110 -11.50 -1.51 2.16
N VAL A 111 -10.73 -0.88 1.28
CA VAL A 111 -9.40 -1.33 0.91
C VAL A 111 -8.40 -0.27 1.34
N VAL A 112 -7.31 -0.70 1.96
CA VAL A 112 -6.15 0.13 2.27
C VAL A 112 -5.03 -0.27 1.32
N ASP A 113 -4.56 0.67 0.52
CA ASP A 113 -3.33 0.58 -0.28
C ASP A 113 -2.32 1.58 0.27
N SER A 114 -1.30 1.08 0.92
CA SER A 114 -0.22 1.91 1.44
C SER A 114 1.09 1.56 0.73
N ALA A 115 1.41 2.32 -0.30
CA ALA A 115 2.65 2.19 -1.09
C ALA A 115 2.70 1.00 -2.07
N LEU A 116 1.56 0.45 -2.50
CA LEU A 116 1.52 -0.56 -3.55
C LEU A 116 1.29 0.05 -4.94
N PHE A 117 0.28 0.89 -5.12
CA PHE A 117 -0.11 1.42 -6.43
C PHE A 117 1.04 2.06 -7.21
N HIS A 118 1.92 2.79 -6.52
CA HIS A 118 3.01 3.51 -7.18
C HIS A 118 4.12 2.61 -7.75
N VAL A 119 4.13 1.31 -7.40
CA VAL A 119 5.11 0.36 -7.95
C VAL A 119 4.76 -0.10 -9.37
N PHE A 120 3.49 0.04 -9.78
CA PHE A 120 3.07 -0.34 -11.11
C PHE A 120 3.57 0.67 -12.17
N GLY A 121 4.51 0.24 -13.00
CA GLY A 121 5.17 1.11 -13.96
C GLY A 121 4.39 1.36 -15.25
N ARG A 122 3.38 0.52 -15.56
CA ARG A 122 2.63 0.55 -16.83
C ARG A 122 1.14 0.79 -16.60
N ASP A 123 0.52 1.54 -17.50
CA ASP A 123 -0.92 1.85 -17.41
C ASP A 123 -1.78 0.58 -17.48
N ALA A 124 -1.37 -0.44 -18.25
CA ALA A 124 -2.07 -1.73 -18.30
C ALA A 124 -2.07 -2.46 -16.94
N GLU A 125 -0.97 -2.37 -16.17
CA GLU A 125 -0.89 -2.94 -14.82
C GLU A 125 -1.77 -2.19 -13.83
N ARG A 126 -1.77 -0.87 -13.88
CA ARG A 126 -2.66 -0.02 -13.07
C ARG A 126 -4.13 -0.29 -13.37
N ALA A 127 -4.47 -0.48 -14.66
CA ALA A 127 -5.82 -0.84 -15.06
C ALA A 127 -6.22 -2.25 -14.57
N SER A 128 -5.33 -3.23 -14.68
CA SER A 128 -5.56 -4.60 -14.16
C SER A 128 -5.75 -4.58 -12.64
N TYR A 129 -4.94 -3.82 -11.92
CA TYR A 129 -5.07 -3.62 -10.48
C TYR A 129 -6.41 -2.97 -10.10
N ALA A 130 -6.78 -1.86 -10.74
CA ALA A 130 -8.06 -1.20 -10.51
C ALA A 130 -9.25 -2.14 -10.79
N ALA A 131 -9.20 -2.93 -11.87
CA ALA A 131 -10.22 -3.93 -12.19
C ALA A 131 -10.28 -5.06 -11.15
N SER A 132 -9.14 -5.51 -10.63
CA SER A 132 -9.06 -6.51 -9.57
C SER A 132 -9.70 -6.00 -8.27
N LEU A 133 -9.35 -4.80 -7.83
CA LEU A 133 -9.98 -4.14 -6.68
C LEU A 133 -11.48 -3.95 -6.88
N HIS A 134 -11.91 -3.56 -8.09
CA HIS A 134 -13.33 -3.38 -8.38
C HIS A 134 -14.12 -4.68 -8.20
N ARG A 135 -13.56 -5.83 -8.56
CA ARG A 135 -14.20 -7.14 -8.33
C ARG A 135 -14.23 -7.51 -6.84
N ALA A 136 -13.16 -7.26 -6.11
CA ALA A 136 -13.01 -7.64 -4.72
C ALA A 136 -13.82 -6.78 -3.74
N MET A 137 -14.13 -5.55 -4.09
CA MET A 137 -14.88 -4.61 -3.24
C MET A 137 -16.39 -4.74 -3.48
N ARG A 138 -17.19 -4.43 -2.47
CA ARG A 138 -18.64 -4.26 -2.62
C ARG A 138 -18.99 -2.92 -3.29
N PRO A 139 -20.18 -2.76 -3.88
CA PRO A 139 -20.68 -1.45 -4.29
C PRO A 139 -20.59 -0.44 -3.14
N ASP A 140 -20.26 0.81 -3.44
CA ASP A 140 -19.99 1.88 -2.48
C ASP A 140 -18.82 1.62 -1.50
N GLY A 141 -18.04 0.56 -1.71
CA GLY A 141 -16.79 0.32 -1.00
C GLY A 141 -15.76 1.41 -1.30
N VAL A 142 -14.90 1.71 -0.34
CA VAL A 142 -13.91 2.81 -0.42
C VAL A 142 -12.50 2.26 -0.41
N LEU A 143 -11.71 2.65 -1.40
CA LEU A 143 -10.26 2.50 -1.42
C LEU A 143 -9.63 3.77 -0.83
N HIS A 144 -8.79 3.60 0.19
CA HIS A 144 -7.84 4.61 0.64
C HIS A 144 -6.47 4.25 0.08
N LEU A 145 -5.96 5.09 -0.80
CA LEU A 145 -4.70 4.88 -1.52
C LEU A 145 -3.69 5.94 -1.09
N LEU A 146 -2.60 5.50 -0.45
CA LEU A 146 -1.45 6.33 -0.09
C LEU A 146 -0.28 5.98 -1.02
N ALA A 147 0.10 6.89 -1.89
CA ALA A 147 1.16 6.67 -2.88
C ALA A 147 2.19 7.79 -2.88
N LEU A 148 3.47 7.47 -3.06
CA LEU A 148 4.51 8.49 -3.21
C LEU A 148 4.19 9.41 -4.39
N SER A 149 4.29 10.72 -4.14
CA SER A 149 4.07 11.78 -5.12
C SER A 149 5.32 12.02 -5.97
N ASP A 150 5.10 12.40 -7.22
CA ASP A 150 6.14 12.87 -8.14
C ASP A 150 6.80 14.19 -7.72
N ALA A 151 6.29 14.86 -6.69
CA ALA A 151 6.93 15.99 -6.02
C ALA A 151 7.97 15.58 -4.98
N GLY A 152 8.20 14.28 -4.77
CA GLY A 152 9.13 13.75 -3.77
C GLY A 152 10.59 13.81 -4.20
N ARG A 153 11.49 13.44 -3.29
CA ARG A 153 12.95 13.48 -3.47
C ARG A 153 13.51 12.21 -4.17
N GLY A 154 12.66 11.31 -4.66
CA GLY A 154 13.09 10.06 -5.28
C GLY A 154 13.32 8.93 -4.28
N PHE A 155 12.54 8.87 -3.21
CA PHE A 155 12.59 7.81 -2.21
C PHE A 155 12.14 6.44 -2.75
N GLY A 156 11.43 6.42 -3.87
CA GLY A 156 10.96 5.23 -4.55
C GLY A 156 10.19 5.57 -5.82
N PRO A 157 9.56 4.56 -6.46
CA PRO A 157 8.61 4.81 -7.52
C PRO A 157 7.54 5.79 -7.06
N SER A 158 7.13 6.70 -7.94
CA SER A 158 6.19 7.77 -7.61
C SER A 158 5.19 7.97 -8.75
N VAL A 159 4.06 8.59 -8.44
CA VAL A 159 2.99 8.84 -9.40
C VAL A 159 2.48 10.26 -9.28
N SER A 160 1.97 10.81 -10.40
CA SER A 160 1.26 12.08 -10.38
C SER A 160 -0.23 11.88 -10.04
N ALA A 161 -0.89 12.97 -9.67
CA ALA A 161 -2.34 13.00 -9.44
C ALA A 161 -3.13 12.55 -10.68
N GLU A 162 -2.66 12.89 -11.88
CA GLU A 162 -3.29 12.52 -13.15
C GLU A 162 -3.25 11.02 -13.38
N VAL A 163 -2.14 10.35 -13.02
CA VAL A 163 -1.99 8.89 -13.13
C VAL A 163 -3.01 8.18 -12.23
N ILE A 164 -3.20 8.66 -11.00
CA ILE A 164 -4.22 8.10 -10.10
C ILE A 164 -5.62 8.30 -10.69
N ARG A 165 -5.96 9.52 -11.13
CA ARG A 165 -7.27 9.82 -11.72
C ARG A 165 -7.55 8.99 -12.98
N ALA A 166 -6.54 8.77 -13.83
CA ALA A 166 -6.66 7.98 -15.04
C ALA A 166 -6.89 6.49 -14.75
N ALA A 167 -6.20 5.93 -13.75
CA ALA A 167 -6.34 4.52 -13.38
C ALA A 167 -7.72 4.20 -12.77
N PHE A 168 -8.34 5.17 -12.11
CA PHE A 168 -9.64 5.03 -11.44
C PHE A 168 -10.74 5.88 -12.11
N ALA A 169 -10.77 5.91 -13.44
CA ALA A 169 -11.79 6.64 -14.21
C ALA A 169 -13.09 5.84 -14.35
N ASP A 170 -12.99 4.58 -14.83
CA ASP A 170 -14.14 3.74 -15.15
C ASP A 170 -14.56 2.85 -13.98
N GLY A 171 -15.84 2.97 -13.57
CA GLY A 171 -16.38 2.21 -12.44
C GLY A 171 -16.05 2.79 -11.06
N TRP A 172 -15.38 3.94 -10.99
CA TRP A 172 -14.94 4.58 -9.75
C TRP A 172 -15.37 6.04 -9.65
N VAL A 173 -15.31 6.57 -8.44
CA VAL A 173 -15.40 8.01 -8.14
C VAL A 173 -14.22 8.39 -7.26
N VAL A 174 -13.32 9.21 -7.76
CA VAL A 174 -12.27 9.83 -6.94
C VAL A 174 -12.92 10.96 -6.15
N GLU A 175 -13.27 10.68 -4.88
CA GLU A 175 -14.00 11.62 -4.01
C GLU A 175 -13.06 12.70 -3.44
N ALA A 176 -11.81 12.31 -3.13
CA ALA A 176 -10.76 13.21 -2.69
C ALA A 176 -9.40 12.72 -3.21
N LEU A 177 -8.49 13.65 -3.43
CA LEU A 177 -7.09 13.38 -3.77
C LEU A 177 -6.27 14.54 -3.21
N ASP A 178 -5.74 14.33 -2.02
CA ASP A 178 -5.08 15.35 -1.22
C ASP A 178 -3.58 15.08 -1.11
N THR A 179 -2.81 16.13 -0.85
CA THR A 179 -1.41 15.98 -0.48
C THR A 179 -1.30 15.39 0.92
N ALA A 180 -0.38 14.45 1.08
CA ALA A 180 -0.10 13.75 2.33
C ALA A 180 1.40 13.52 2.49
N THR A 181 1.78 12.78 3.51
CA THR A 181 3.15 12.29 3.70
C THR A 181 3.16 10.77 3.82
N TYR A 182 4.21 10.17 3.28
CA TYR A 182 4.55 8.76 3.47
C TYR A 182 5.82 8.68 4.29
N ARG A 183 5.76 7.99 5.43
CA ARG A 183 6.92 7.81 6.32
C ARG A 183 7.77 6.64 5.86
N GLY A 184 9.07 6.86 5.77
CA GLY A 184 10.05 5.84 5.44
C GLY A 184 11.32 5.96 6.28
N ILE A 185 12.21 4.98 6.15
CA ILE A 185 13.51 4.95 6.80
C ILE A 185 14.59 4.93 5.73
N VAL A 186 15.57 5.82 5.85
CA VAL A 186 16.71 5.92 4.93
C VAL A 186 17.53 4.63 4.99
N GLY A 187 17.47 3.83 3.92
CA GLY A 187 18.32 2.67 3.71
C GLY A 187 19.62 3.02 2.97
N PRO A 188 20.52 2.04 2.71
CA PRO A 188 21.82 2.28 2.09
C PRO A 188 21.74 3.04 0.75
N ALA A 189 20.87 2.62 -0.16
CA ALA A 189 20.72 3.26 -1.46
C ALA A 189 20.20 4.71 -1.33
N HIS A 190 19.33 4.99 -0.37
CA HIS A 190 18.79 6.33 -0.13
C HIS A 190 19.79 7.24 0.57
N ALA A 191 20.64 6.69 1.45
CA ALA A 191 21.65 7.47 2.16
C ALA A 191 22.60 8.18 1.17
N GLU A 192 23.04 7.47 0.15
CA GLU A 192 23.91 8.03 -0.89
C GLU A 192 23.16 9.04 -1.79
N SER A 193 21.98 8.67 -2.30
CA SER A 193 21.22 9.50 -3.25
C SER A 193 20.63 10.76 -2.63
N LEU A 194 20.23 10.72 -1.36
CA LEU A 194 19.61 11.85 -0.66
C LEU A 194 20.59 12.62 0.24
N GLY A 195 21.80 12.12 0.45
CA GLY A 195 22.76 12.73 1.36
C GLY A 195 22.32 12.69 2.83
N LEU A 196 21.53 11.69 3.22
CA LEU A 196 20.98 11.51 4.57
C LEU A 196 21.64 10.35 5.28
N ALA A 197 21.73 10.41 6.62
CA ALA A 197 22.25 9.29 7.39
C ALA A 197 21.31 8.08 7.33
N MET A 198 21.89 6.86 7.26
CA MET A 198 21.13 5.61 7.37
C MET A 198 20.30 5.59 8.66
N GLY A 199 19.10 5.05 8.60
CA GLY A 199 18.18 4.99 9.74
C GLY A 199 17.42 6.28 10.02
N THR A 200 17.69 7.37 9.28
CA THR A 200 16.90 8.60 9.40
C THR A 200 15.45 8.32 9.00
N VAL A 201 14.51 8.71 9.85
CA VAL A 201 13.08 8.73 9.51
C VAL A 201 12.81 9.93 8.63
N VAL A 202 12.12 9.74 7.52
CA VAL A 202 11.75 10.79 6.58
C VAL A 202 10.26 10.74 6.29
N ASP A 203 9.65 11.90 6.14
CA ASP A 203 8.28 12.04 5.63
C ASP A 203 8.38 12.55 4.18
N GLU A 204 8.05 11.69 3.23
CA GLU A 204 8.09 11.99 1.80
C GLU A 204 6.75 12.51 1.31
N PRO A 205 6.73 13.44 0.35
CA PRO A 205 5.50 13.86 -0.31
C PRO A 205 4.73 12.68 -0.89
N ALA A 206 3.45 12.61 -0.58
CA ALA A 206 2.55 11.54 -1.03
C ALA A 206 1.18 12.10 -1.43
N TRP A 207 0.43 11.29 -2.15
CA TRP A 207 -0.99 11.46 -2.41
C TRP A 207 -1.78 10.56 -1.48
N LEU A 208 -2.82 11.11 -0.85
CA LEU A 208 -3.88 10.33 -0.21
C LEU A 208 -5.15 10.47 -1.03
N ALA A 209 -5.56 9.39 -1.66
CA ALA A 209 -6.79 9.35 -2.42
C ALA A 209 -7.88 8.58 -1.67
N ARG A 210 -9.10 9.14 -1.68
CA ARG A 210 -10.33 8.45 -1.31
C ARG A 210 -11.11 8.15 -2.58
N ILE A 211 -11.25 6.87 -2.89
CA ILE A 211 -11.80 6.40 -4.17
C ILE A 211 -12.93 5.42 -3.87
N ARG A 212 -14.15 5.73 -4.34
CA ARG A 212 -15.32 4.90 -4.10
C ARG A 212 -15.67 4.08 -5.35
N ARG A 213 -15.97 2.78 -5.15
CA ARG A 213 -16.52 1.92 -6.19
C ARG A 213 -17.97 2.34 -6.51
N ARG A 214 -18.30 2.49 -7.79
CA ARG A 214 -19.69 2.67 -8.28
C ARG A 214 -20.46 1.38 -8.27
#